data_63c21451a65bc9f867650e2eed43ddc7
#
_entry.id   63c21451a65bc9f867650e2eed43ddc7
#
_cell.length_a   1.000
_cell.length_b   1.000
_cell.length_c   1.000
_cell.angle_alpha   90.00
_cell.angle_beta   90.00
_cell.angle_gamma   90.00
#
_symmetry.space_group_name_H-M   'P 1'
#
loop_
_entity.id
_entity.type
_entity.pdbx_description
1 polymer ?
#
loop_
_entity_poly.entity_id
_entity_poly.type
_entity_poly.pdbx_seq_one_letter_code
_entity_poly.pdbx_strand_id
1 'polypeptide(L)'
;AVTNTGDVDLPFTLGGHPAFHVPMPGAEGERFDDYALVLAERWNPEVPVIDERGLHDFGRMTRLMEDSRELALTHGLIDRHATLVFHDVPKSRVALVGKRSNHGVELEFPGFDYLGVWTASTESPFIAVEPWHGCASAYDESGRFEDKRSTITLAPGERAELAFTVTPF
;
A
#
# COMPACT_ATOMS: atom_id res chain seq x y z
N ALA A 1 14.87 -7.38 -7.71
CA ALA A 1 14.81 -8.63 -8.48
C ALA A 1 15.06 -9.82 -7.56
N VAL A 2 14.38 -10.95 -7.81
CA VAL A 2 14.55 -12.24 -7.13
C VAL A 2 14.89 -13.28 -8.18
N THR A 3 15.91 -14.09 -7.93
CA THR A 3 16.32 -15.20 -8.81
C THR A 3 16.30 -16.49 -8.02
N ASN A 4 15.63 -17.52 -8.52
CA ASN A 4 15.69 -18.84 -7.91
C ASN A 4 17.02 -19.53 -8.29
N THR A 5 17.94 -19.61 -7.35
CA THR A 5 19.25 -20.28 -7.51
C THR A 5 19.27 -21.72 -6.95
N GLY A 6 18.10 -22.18 -6.48
CA GLY A 6 17.91 -23.54 -5.96
C GLY A 6 17.56 -24.54 -7.05
N ASP A 7 17.20 -25.75 -6.62
CA ASP A 7 16.81 -26.89 -7.45
C ASP A 7 15.32 -27.26 -7.35
N VAL A 8 14.55 -26.49 -6.57
CA VAL A 8 13.11 -26.63 -6.39
C VAL A 8 12.41 -25.28 -6.61
N ASP A 9 11.10 -25.28 -6.80
CA ASP A 9 10.30 -24.07 -6.91
C ASP A 9 10.47 -23.15 -5.70
N LEU A 10 10.58 -21.84 -5.93
CA LEU A 10 10.73 -20.79 -4.93
C LEU A 10 9.47 -19.92 -4.88
N PRO A 11 8.56 -20.15 -3.94
CA PRO A 11 7.49 -19.22 -3.67
C PRO A 11 8.01 -18.03 -2.85
N PHE A 12 7.60 -16.81 -3.20
CA PHE A 12 7.95 -15.59 -2.46
C PHE A 12 6.91 -14.48 -2.64
N THR A 13 6.94 -13.52 -1.74
CA THR A 13 6.28 -12.22 -1.85
C THR A 13 7.32 -11.12 -1.76
N LEU A 14 7.00 -9.94 -2.30
CA LEU A 14 7.93 -8.82 -2.36
C LEU A 14 7.16 -7.51 -2.18
N GLY A 15 7.69 -6.59 -1.39
CA GLY A 15 7.12 -5.26 -1.25
C GLY A 15 8.19 -4.21 -0.97
N GLY A 16 7.82 -2.94 -1.16
CA GLY A 16 8.55 -1.79 -0.68
C GLY A 16 7.84 -1.16 0.53
N HIS A 17 8.59 -0.50 1.39
CA HIS A 17 8.05 0.21 2.56
C HIS A 17 8.56 1.66 2.59
N PRO A 18 8.39 2.46 1.49
CA PRO A 18 8.75 3.86 1.53
C PRO A 18 7.84 4.62 2.47
N ALA A 19 8.43 5.50 3.29
CA ALA A 19 7.72 6.38 4.21
C ALA A 19 8.16 7.82 3.96
N PHE A 20 7.20 8.74 4.03
CA PHE A 20 7.40 10.14 3.72
C PHE A 20 7.07 10.98 4.94
N HIS A 21 8.00 11.87 5.31
CA HIS A 21 7.80 12.79 6.43
C HIS A 21 6.62 13.73 6.13
N VAL A 22 5.75 13.95 7.10
CA VAL A 22 4.67 14.94 7.05
C VAL A 22 4.71 15.82 8.30
N PRO A 23 4.72 17.16 8.13
CA PRO A 23 4.69 17.90 6.86
C PRO A 23 5.95 17.64 6.03
N MET A 24 5.79 17.66 4.71
CA MET A 24 6.92 17.53 3.79
C MET A 24 7.84 18.75 3.87
N PRO A 25 9.12 18.65 3.50
CA PRO A 25 10.00 19.80 3.44
C PRO A 25 9.42 20.92 2.57
N GLY A 26 9.42 22.15 3.08
CA GLY A 26 8.81 23.31 2.41
C GLY A 26 7.31 23.47 2.64
N ALA A 27 6.69 22.56 3.38
CA ALA A 27 5.27 22.60 3.75
C ALA A 27 5.06 22.88 5.26
N GLU A 28 5.94 23.67 5.85
CA GLU A 28 5.87 24.00 7.27
C GLU A 28 4.52 24.68 7.61
N GLY A 29 3.84 24.15 8.62
CA GLY A 29 2.51 24.58 9.02
C GLY A 29 1.36 23.72 8.48
N GLU A 30 1.63 22.75 7.62
CA GLU A 30 0.73 21.61 7.39
C GLU A 30 0.83 20.61 8.54
N ARG A 31 -0.20 19.80 8.68
CA ARG A 31 -0.28 18.69 9.63
C ARG A 31 -0.64 17.44 8.89
N PHE A 32 -0.56 16.29 9.55
CA PHE A 32 -0.91 15.00 8.99
C PHE A 32 -2.27 15.00 8.26
N ASP A 33 -3.28 15.58 8.89
CA ASP A 33 -4.65 15.61 8.35
C ASP A 33 -4.82 16.59 7.16
N ASP A 34 -3.79 17.36 6.82
CA ASP A 34 -3.77 18.19 5.62
C ASP A 34 -3.31 17.39 4.37
N TYR A 35 -3.00 16.09 4.51
CA TYR A 35 -2.57 15.24 3.41
C TYR A 35 -3.70 14.37 2.84
N ALA A 36 -3.59 14.08 1.56
CA ALA A 36 -4.51 13.17 0.87
C ALA A 36 -3.76 12.25 -0.09
N LEU A 37 -4.35 11.09 -0.35
CA LEU A 37 -4.00 10.28 -1.52
C LEU A 37 -4.82 10.78 -2.70
N VAL A 38 -4.13 11.14 -3.78
CA VAL A 38 -4.73 11.54 -5.06
C VAL A 38 -4.49 10.42 -6.07
N LEU A 39 -5.57 9.89 -6.61
CA LEU A 39 -5.58 8.75 -7.52
C LEU A 39 -5.55 9.19 -8.98
N ALA A 40 -5.03 8.36 -9.86
CA ALA A 40 -4.99 8.62 -11.30
C ALA A 40 -6.40 8.79 -11.91
N GLU A 41 -7.39 8.05 -11.40
CA GLU A 41 -8.79 8.04 -11.86
C GLU A 41 -9.75 8.07 -10.67
N ARG A 42 -11.04 8.37 -10.94
CA ARG A 42 -12.10 8.22 -9.93
C ARG A 42 -12.27 6.75 -9.57
N TRP A 43 -12.46 6.49 -8.28
CA TRP A 43 -12.48 5.13 -7.77
C TRP A 43 -13.37 4.99 -6.54
N ASN A 44 -13.75 3.75 -6.24
CA ASN A 44 -14.50 3.35 -5.06
C ASN A 44 -13.66 2.36 -4.24
N PRO A 45 -12.60 2.81 -3.54
CA PRO A 45 -11.71 1.93 -2.82
C PRO A 45 -12.40 1.24 -1.66
N GLU A 46 -12.15 -0.04 -1.55
CA GLU A 46 -12.51 -0.86 -0.41
C GLU A 46 -11.26 -1.47 0.20
N VAL A 47 -11.23 -1.58 1.52
CA VAL A 47 -10.15 -2.22 2.27
C VAL A 47 -10.71 -3.36 3.11
N PRO A 48 -9.94 -4.46 3.29
CA PRO A 48 -10.37 -5.56 4.15
C PRO A 48 -10.42 -5.11 5.62
N VAL A 49 -11.28 -5.74 6.38
CA VAL A 49 -11.22 -5.63 7.84
C VAL A 49 -9.97 -6.38 8.32
N ILE A 50 -9.19 -5.76 9.19
CA ILE A 50 -8.03 -6.38 9.85
C ILE A 50 -8.41 -6.60 11.31
N ASP A 51 -8.26 -7.83 11.81
CA ASP A 51 -8.56 -8.15 13.19
C ASP A 51 -7.41 -7.79 14.16
N GLU A 52 -7.63 -7.98 15.45
CA GLU A 52 -6.64 -7.71 16.50
C GLU A 52 -5.36 -8.56 16.41
N ARG A 53 -5.39 -9.66 15.65
CA ARG A 53 -4.24 -10.52 15.36
C ARG A 53 -3.50 -10.12 14.08
N GLY A 54 -4.00 -9.10 13.37
CA GLY A 54 -3.46 -8.65 12.09
C GLY A 54 -3.90 -9.51 10.89
N LEU A 55 -4.93 -10.37 11.04
CA LEU A 55 -5.44 -11.17 9.93
C LEU A 55 -6.42 -10.35 9.09
N HIS A 56 -6.24 -10.42 7.78
CA HIS A 56 -7.12 -9.77 6.82
C HIS A 56 -8.37 -10.61 6.57
N ASP A 57 -9.53 -9.97 6.57
CA ASP A 57 -10.82 -10.56 6.21
C ASP A 57 -11.29 -9.96 4.89
N PHE A 58 -10.93 -10.58 3.78
CA PHE A 58 -11.35 -10.17 2.43
C PHE A 58 -12.83 -10.48 2.13
N GLY A 59 -13.51 -11.22 3.01
CA GLY A 59 -14.97 -11.37 2.97
C GLY A 59 -15.72 -10.19 3.61
N ARG A 60 -15.01 -9.32 4.31
CA ARG A 60 -15.56 -8.12 4.98
C ARG A 60 -14.80 -6.89 4.57
N MET A 61 -15.30 -6.20 3.54
CA MET A 61 -14.68 -5.00 2.99
C MET A 61 -15.36 -3.74 3.51
N THR A 62 -14.58 -2.69 3.71
CA THR A 62 -15.07 -1.36 4.08
C THR A 62 -14.77 -0.38 2.94
N ARG A 63 -15.81 0.27 2.42
CA ARG A 63 -15.67 1.34 1.44
C ARG A 63 -15.20 2.62 2.13
N LEU A 64 -14.14 3.24 1.60
CA LEU A 64 -13.53 4.43 2.18
C LEU A 64 -14.01 5.74 1.54
N MET A 65 -14.37 5.69 0.26
CA MET A 65 -14.93 6.82 -0.48
C MET A 65 -15.75 6.32 -1.67
N GLU A 66 -16.53 7.22 -2.28
CA GLU A 66 -17.37 6.91 -3.44
C GLU A 66 -17.08 7.88 -4.59
N ASP A 67 -16.83 7.32 -5.77
CA ASP A 67 -16.59 8.04 -7.02
C ASP A 67 -15.71 9.30 -6.86
N SER A 68 -14.55 9.12 -6.25
CA SER A 68 -13.62 10.22 -5.97
C SER A 68 -12.21 9.88 -6.46
N ARG A 69 -11.43 10.93 -6.71
CA ARG A 69 -9.99 10.83 -6.96
C ARG A 69 -9.16 11.14 -5.72
N GLU A 70 -9.79 11.62 -4.65
CA GLU A 70 -9.08 12.09 -3.47
C GLU A 70 -9.61 11.38 -2.22
N LEU A 71 -8.71 10.74 -1.48
CA LEU A 71 -8.95 10.18 -0.16
C LEU A 71 -8.18 11.02 0.87
N ALA A 72 -8.90 11.78 1.69
CA ALA A 72 -8.30 12.51 2.80
C ALA A 72 -7.71 11.52 3.81
N LEU A 73 -6.45 11.69 4.17
CA LEU A 73 -5.80 10.91 5.21
C LEU A 73 -5.98 11.59 6.56
N THR A 74 -6.36 10.80 7.55
CA THR A 74 -6.39 11.24 8.95
C THR A 74 -5.83 10.12 9.81
N HIS A 75 -5.24 10.47 10.95
CA HIS A 75 -4.84 9.48 11.94
C HIS A 75 -6.01 8.56 12.31
N GLY A 76 -7.20 9.14 12.56
CA GLY A 76 -8.38 8.36 12.91
C GLY A 76 -8.86 7.41 11.81
N LEU A 77 -8.59 7.68 10.53
CA LEU A 77 -8.86 6.74 9.45
C LEU A 77 -7.91 5.55 9.54
N ILE A 78 -6.60 5.80 9.68
CA ILE A 78 -5.59 4.74 9.73
C ILE A 78 -5.73 3.94 11.02
N ASP A 79 -5.91 4.56 12.18
CA ASP A 79 -6.10 3.87 13.45
C ASP A 79 -7.29 2.91 13.43
N ARG A 80 -8.39 3.30 12.77
CA ARG A 80 -9.59 2.45 12.65
C ARG A 80 -9.35 1.18 11.84
N HIS A 81 -8.45 1.24 10.86
CA HIS A 81 -8.19 0.16 9.93
C HIS A 81 -6.85 -0.52 10.15
N ALA A 82 -6.03 -0.05 11.11
CA ALA A 82 -4.63 -0.43 11.36
C ALA A 82 -3.73 -0.13 10.15
N THR A 83 -4.06 -0.64 8.98
CA THR A 83 -3.42 -0.35 7.69
C THR A 83 -4.52 -0.30 6.64
N LEU A 84 -4.47 0.69 5.77
CA LEU A 84 -5.34 0.71 4.58
C LEU A 84 -4.67 -0.17 3.52
N VAL A 85 -5.31 -1.28 3.16
CA VAL A 85 -4.78 -2.22 2.16
C VAL A 85 -5.67 -2.18 0.93
N PHE A 86 -5.19 -1.50 -0.09
CA PHE A 86 -5.88 -1.35 -1.37
C PHE A 86 -5.45 -2.44 -2.34
N HIS A 87 -6.39 -2.92 -3.16
CA HIS A 87 -6.17 -3.80 -4.30
C HIS A 87 -6.68 -3.12 -5.58
N ASP A 88 -6.06 -3.39 -6.71
CA ASP A 88 -6.45 -2.84 -8.02
C ASP A 88 -6.46 -1.30 -8.08
N VAL A 89 -5.44 -0.67 -7.51
CA VAL A 89 -5.28 0.79 -7.58
C VAL A 89 -5.22 1.26 -9.04
N PRO A 90 -6.07 2.23 -9.44
CA PRO A 90 -6.13 2.68 -10.83
C PRO A 90 -4.77 3.10 -11.39
N LYS A 91 -4.38 2.51 -12.54
CA LYS A 91 -3.08 2.74 -13.22
C LYS A 91 -1.85 2.40 -12.37
N SER A 92 -2.00 1.66 -11.25
CA SER A 92 -0.92 1.42 -10.28
C SER A 92 -0.15 2.70 -9.95
N ARG A 93 -0.90 3.78 -9.68
CA ARG A 93 -0.36 5.12 -9.48
C ARG A 93 -1.16 5.91 -8.46
N VAL A 94 -0.45 6.56 -7.54
CA VAL A 94 -1.03 7.40 -6.50
C VAL A 94 -0.06 8.55 -6.16
N ALA A 95 -0.60 9.70 -5.77
CA ALA A 95 0.20 10.77 -5.17
C ALA A 95 -0.22 11.01 -3.72
N LEU A 96 0.75 11.16 -2.82
CA LEU A 96 0.56 11.72 -1.48
C LEU A 96 0.80 13.23 -1.58
N VAL A 97 -0.21 14.04 -1.28
CA VAL A 97 -0.18 15.49 -1.52
C VAL A 97 -0.61 16.27 -0.30
N GLY A 98 0.16 17.28 0.06
CA GLY A 98 -0.22 18.32 1.03
C GLY A 98 -1.22 19.28 0.39
N LYS A 99 -2.41 19.41 0.95
CA LYS A 99 -3.54 20.15 0.36
C LYS A 99 -3.34 21.68 0.32
N ARG A 100 -2.42 22.20 1.12
CA ARG A 100 -2.17 23.65 1.24
C ARG A 100 -0.94 24.08 0.48
N SER A 101 0.12 23.28 0.53
CA SER A 101 1.39 23.55 -0.15
C SER A 101 1.41 23.04 -1.60
N ASN A 102 0.61 22.01 -1.91
CA ASN A 102 0.70 21.18 -3.11
C ASN A 102 2.06 20.44 -3.24
N HIS A 103 2.87 20.40 -2.18
CA HIS A 103 4.04 19.54 -2.15
C HIS A 103 3.60 18.09 -2.01
N GLY A 104 4.25 17.20 -2.72
CA GLY A 104 3.84 15.81 -2.76
C GLY A 104 4.90 14.87 -3.28
N VAL A 105 4.54 13.60 -3.24
CA VAL A 105 5.28 12.52 -3.90
C VAL A 105 4.31 11.66 -4.69
N GLU A 106 4.64 11.39 -5.92
CA GLU A 106 3.91 10.43 -6.75
C GLU A 106 4.63 9.09 -6.73
N LEU A 107 3.86 8.01 -6.58
CA LEU A 107 4.33 6.64 -6.70
C LEU A 107 3.67 5.99 -7.91
N GLU A 108 4.50 5.40 -8.76
CA GLU A 108 4.10 4.49 -9.84
C GLU A 108 4.65 3.10 -9.51
N PHE A 109 3.78 2.07 -9.49
CA PHE A 109 4.14 0.73 -9.01
C PHE A 109 3.53 -0.39 -9.87
N PRO A 110 3.81 -0.40 -11.19
CA PRO A 110 3.29 -1.42 -12.08
C PRO A 110 3.75 -2.83 -11.64
N GLY A 111 2.81 -3.79 -11.70
CA GLY A 111 3.07 -5.18 -11.31
C GLY A 111 2.96 -5.47 -9.81
N PHE A 112 2.67 -4.47 -8.98
CA PHE A 112 2.30 -4.69 -7.59
C PHE A 112 0.77 -4.75 -7.47
N ASP A 113 0.26 -5.75 -6.78
CA ASP A 113 -1.19 -5.99 -6.66
C ASP A 113 -1.84 -5.15 -5.57
N TYR A 114 -1.07 -4.80 -4.55
CA TYR A 114 -1.56 -4.09 -3.37
C TYR A 114 -0.80 -2.80 -3.12
N LEU A 115 -1.48 -1.88 -2.46
CA LEU A 115 -0.90 -0.68 -1.87
C LEU A 115 -1.29 -0.60 -0.40
N GLY A 116 -0.30 -0.68 0.49
CA GLY A 116 -0.46 -0.39 1.92
C GLY A 116 -0.32 1.10 2.19
N VAL A 117 -1.16 1.64 3.08
CA VAL A 117 -0.99 3.00 3.62
C VAL A 117 -1.07 2.93 5.13
N TRP A 118 -0.02 3.43 5.80
CA TRP A 118 0.15 3.22 7.22
C TRP A 118 0.94 4.36 7.90
N THR A 119 0.73 4.49 9.20
CA THR A 119 1.56 5.26 10.12
C THR A 119 1.63 4.55 11.47
N ALA A 120 2.70 4.76 12.24
CA ALA A 120 2.94 3.98 13.46
C ALA A 120 2.06 4.39 14.65
N SER A 121 1.63 5.66 14.71
CA SER A 121 0.79 6.19 15.79
C SER A 121 0.16 7.52 15.39
N THR A 122 -0.74 8.02 16.22
CA THR A 122 -1.36 9.35 16.06
C THR A 122 -0.38 10.53 16.18
N GLU A 123 0.84 10.27 16.62
CA GLU A 123 1.88 11.31 16.78
C GLU A 123 3.02 11.15 15.76
N SER A 124 2.95 10.10 14.93
CA SER A 124 4.01 9.82 13.97
C SER A 124 4.04 10.87 12.85
N PRO A 125 5.20 11.48 12.57
CA PRO A 125 5.33 12.52 11.57
C PRO A 125 5.63 11.93 10.18
N PHE A 126 4.98 10.83 9.81
CA PHE A 126 5.19 10.20 8.50
C PHE A 126 3.96 9.44 8.03
N ILE A 127 3.88 9.24 6.73
CA ILE A 127 2.93 8.35 6.06
C ILE A 127 3.74 7.39 5.20
N ALA A 128 3.57 6.08 5.42
CA ALA A 128 4.09 5.04 4.56
C ALA A 128 3.08 4.77 3.43
N VAL A 129 3.57 4.66 2.20
CA VAL A 129 2.79 4.36 1.00
C VAL A 129 3.52 3.23 0.27
N GLU A 130 3.03 2.02 0.43
CA GLU A 130 3.79 0.79 0.30
C GLU A 130 3.27 -0.10 -0.83
N PRO A 131 3.93 -0.18 -1.98
CA PRO A 131 3.56 -1.12 -3.02
C PRO A 131 3.97 -2.56 -2.62
N TRP A 132 2.98 -3.50 -2.67
CA TRP A 132 3.20 -4.89 -2.32
C TRP A 132 2.75 -5.85 -3.43
N HIS A 133 3.53 -6.88 -3.66
CA HIS A 133 3.12 -8.11 -4.35
C HIS A 133 3.04 -9.22 -3.31
N GLY A 134 1.82 -9.56 -2.92
CA GLY A 134 1.49 -10.29 -1.71
C GLY A 134 0.94 -9.36 -0.62
N CYS A 135 0.38 -9.93 0.41
CA CYS A 135 -0.10 -9.19 1.58
C CYS A 135 0.04 -10.02 2.85
N ALA A 136 -0.35 -9.46 4.00
CA ALA A 136 -0.38 -10.18 5.25
C ALA A 136 -1.38 -11.36 5.21
N SER A 137 -1.31 -12.24 6.20
CA SER A 137 -2.14 -13.44 6.25
C SER A 137 -3.63 -13.10 6.36
N ALA A 138 -4.45 -13.90 5.72
CA ALA A 138 -5.90 -13.76 5.73
C ALA A 138 -6.59 -14.96 6.40
N TYR A 139 -7.85 -14.78 6.78
CA TYR A 139 -8.65 -15.82 7.44
C TYR A 139 -8.85 -17.08 6.61
N ASP A 140 -8.92 -16.93 5.30
CA ASP A 140 -9.24 -17.99 4.34
C ASP A 140 -7.99 -18.66 3.74
N GLU A 141 -6.80 -18.37 4.30
CA GLU A 141 -5.56 -19.02 3.87
C GLU A 141 -5.40 -20.43 4.47
N SER A 142 -4.81 -21.33 3.69
CA SER A 142 -4.56 -22.72 4.08
C SER A 142 -3.46 -22.87 5.15
N GLY A 143 -2.69 -21.82 5.40
CA GLY A 143 -1.47 -21.85 6.22
C GLY A 143 -0.21 -22.26 5.45
N ARG A 144 -0.32 -22.60 4.17
CA ARG A 144 0.82 -22.84 3.29
C ARG A 144 1.23 -21.53 2.62
N PHE A 145 2.52 -21.27 2.54
CA PHE A 145 3.03 -20.03 1.95
C PHE A 145 2.70 -19.90 0.46
N GLU A 146 2.75 -21.01 -0.26
CA GLU A 146 2.47 -21.11 -1.68
C GLU A 146 1.03 -20.71 -2.05
N ASP A 147 0.11 -20.91 -1.11
CA ASP A 147 -1.32 -20.63 -1.30
C ASP A 147 -1.69 -19.19 -0.90
N LYS A 148 -0.73 -18.38 -0.40
CA LYS A 148 -0.99 -16.98 -0.05
C LYS A 148 -1.32 -16.17 -1.30
N ARG A 149 -2.18 -15.16 -1.11
CA ARG A 149 -2.58 -14.24 -2.19
C ARG A 149 -1.36 -13.57 -2.82
N SER A 150 -1.34 -13.53 -4.15
CA SER A 150 -0.28 -12.91 -4.95
C SER A 150 1.13 -13.44 -4.64
N THR A 151 1.26 -14.72 -4.29
CA THR A 151 2.57 -15.37 -4.20
C THR A 151 3.11 -15.61 -5.62
N ILE A 152 4.34 -15.18 -5.84
CA ILE A 152 5.09 -15.49 -7.07
C ILE A 152 5.83 -16.81 -6.83
N THR A 153 5.79 -17.72 -7.79
CA THR A 153 6.58 -18.95 -7.75
C THR A 153 7.54 -18.97 -8.94
N LEU A 154 8.83 -19.10 -8.65
CA LEU A 154 9.89 -19.21 -9.67
C LEU A 154 10.38 -20.64 -9.75
N ALA A 155 10.40 -21.21 -10.94
CA ALA A 155 11.11 -22.46 -11.20
C ALA A 155 12.63 -22.25 -11.05
N PRO A 156 13.42 -23.34 -10.89
CA PRO A 156 14.88 -23.26 -10.83
C PRO A 156 15.47 -22.47 -12.03
N GLY A 157 16.29 -21.47 -11.72
CA GLY A 157 16.92 -20.58 -12.71
C GLY A 157 16.05 -19.41 -13.16
N GLU A 158 14.78 -19.36 -12.81
CA GLU A 158 13.91 -18.23 -13.17
C GLU A 158 14.19 -16.99 -12.33
N ARG A 159 13.79 -15.84 -12.89
CA ARG A 159 13.93 -14.52 -12.26
C ARG A 159 12.67 -13.70 -12.43
N ALA A 160 12.25 -13.02 -11.36
CA ALA A 160 11.25 -11.97 -11.38
C ALA A 160 11.88 -10.62 -11.02
N GLU A 161 11.33 -9.55 -11.58
CA GLU A 161 11.74 -8.18 -11.29
C GLU A 161 10.51 -7.29 -11.17
N LEU A 162 10.43 -6.57 -10.06
CA LEU A 162 9.42 -5.56 -9.79
C LEU A 162 10.14 -4.25 -9.45
N ALA A 163 9.60 -3.15 -9.91
CA ALA A 163 10.12 -1.82 -9.63
C ALA A 163 8.98 -0.85 -9.38
N PHE A 164 9.21 0.10 -8.50
CA PHE A 164 8.35 1.27 -8.34
C PHE A 164 9.19 2.54 -8.42
N THR A 165 8.55 3.63 -8.80
CA THR A 165 9.17 4.95 -8.92
C THR A 165 8.55 5.91 -7.93
N VAL A 166 9.37 6.75 -7.32
CA VAL A 166 8.94 7.84 -6.44
C VAL A 166 9.41 9.15 -7.05
N THR A 167 8.47 10.06 -7.33
CA THR A 167 8.75 11.36 -7.94
C THR A 167 8.26 12.48 -7.01
N PRO A 168 9.16 13.20 -6.32
CA PRO A 168 8.77 14.39 -5.56
C PRO A 168 8.38 15.55 -6.48
N PHE A 169 7.48 16.42 -6.01
CA PHE A 169 7.04 17.65 -6.71
C PHE A 169 6.57 18.73 -5.74
#